data_2d79ed4df371d7a4fe90392bb628d670
#
_entry.id   2d79ed4df371d7a4fe90392bb628d670
#
_cell.length_a   1.000
_cell.length_b   1.000
_cell.length_c   1.000
_cell.angle_alpha   90.00
_cell.angle_beta   90.00
_cell.angle_gamma   90.00
#
_symmetry.space_group_name_H-M   'P 1'
#
loop_
_entity.id
_entity.type
_entity.pdbx_description
1 polymer ?
#
loop_
_entity_poly.entity_id
_entity_poly.type
_entity_poly.pdbx_seq_one_letter_code
_entity_poly.pdbx_strand_id
1 'polypeptide(L)'
;MLQYVVPFVIALVVSYLLTPSVKKLAIKIGAVDRPNARKVHTHVIPRLGGLAIYIGFMAAVLFCVPLQHELVGMLLGCTAIVAVGIWDDICNIPAKVKLVGQILAACIPIAFGIQIEWLTNPFGDIIVLPEIIAIPVTIFWIIGFTNTVNLIDGLDGLAAGVAFIASISMFLLAYNLNQFLPALVIVSMAGAALGFLQYNFNPAKIFMGDTGSMLLGYTLSVAAVLGLVKTAATV
;
A
#
# COMPACT_ATOMS: atom_id res chain seq x y z
N MET A 1 6.34 10.05 20.97
CA MET A 1 6.39 8.56 20.80
C MET A 1 4.99 7.93 20.85
N LEU A 2 4.15 8.18 21.87
CA LEU A 2 2.81 7.58 21.99
C LEU A 2 1.92 7.81 20.75
N GLN A 3 2.01 8.98 20.12
CA GLN A 3 1.28 9.36 18.91
C GLN A 3 1.54 8.43 17.68
N TYR A 4 2.69 7.74 17.63
CA TYR A 4 3.02 6.78 16.58
C TYR A 4 2.69 5.33 16.99
N VAL A 5 2.76 5.03 18.30
CA VAL A 5 2.43 3.69 18.80
C VAL A 5 0.94 3.40 18.67
N VAL A 6 0.08 4.40 18.96
CA VAL A 6 -1.38 4.22 18.89
C VAL A 6 -1.86 3.82 17.50
N PRO A 7 -1.55 4.55 16.39
CA PRO A 7 -1.98 4.14 15.06
C PRO A 7 -1.39 2.80 14.62
N PHE A 8 -0.14 2.50 14.98
CA PHE A 8 0.46 1.20 14.73
C PHE A 8 -0.36 0.07 15.37
N VAL A 9 -0.66 0.20 16.67
CA VAL A 9 -1.39 -0.83 17.43
C VAL A 9 -2.83 -0.98 16.93
N ILE A 10 -3.53 0.12 16.64
CA ILE A 10 -4.89 0.07 16.08
C ILE A 10 -4.87 -0.68 14.74
N ALA A 11 -3.97 -0.31 13.82
CA ALA A 11 -3.86 -0.97 12.52
C ALA A 11 -3.56 -2.47 12.65
N LEU A 12 -2.62 -2.82 13.52
CA LEU A 12 -2.22 -4.20 13.79
C LEU A 12 -3.39 -5.02 14.34
N VAL A 13 -4.05 -4.52 15.39
CA VAL A 13 -5.14 -5.24 16.06
C VAL A 13 -6.34 -5.40 15.12
N VAL A 14 -6.73 -4.34 14.42
CA VAL A 14 -7.86 -4.39 13.49
C VAL A 14 -7.57 -5.35 12.33
N SER A 15 -6.40 -5.26 11.69
CA SER A 15 -6.00 -6.16 10.61
C SER A 15 -5.97 -7.62 11.09
N TYR A 16 -5.36 -7.87 12.25
CA TYR A 16 -5.29 -9.21 12.85
C TYR A 16 -6.67 -9.79 13.13
N LEU A 17 -7.55 -9.05 13.80
CA LEU A 17 -8.88 -9.51 14.17
C LEU A 17 -9.82 -9.69 12.96
N LEU A 18 -9.67 -8.89 11.92
CA LEU A 18 -10.50 -8.99 10.72
C LEU A 18 -10.05 -10.07 9.74
N THR A 19 -8.79 -10.47 9.75
CA THR A 19 -8.27 -11.47 8.79
C THR A 19 -9.08 -12.78 8.79
N PRO A 20 -9.49 -13.39 9.93
CA PRO A 20 -10.33 -14.59 9.92
C PRO A 20 -11.72 -14.37 9.28
N SER A 21 -12.30 -13.19 9.45
CA SER A 21 -13.59 -12.84 8.86
C SER A 21 -13.47 -12.63 7.35
N VAL A 22 -12.41 -11.94 6.91
CA VAL A 22 -12.08 -11.75 5.50
C VAL A 22 -11.80 -13.10 4.82
N LYS A 23 -11.12 -14.03 5.51
CA LYS A 23 -10.91 -15.40 5.02
C LYS A 23 -12.24 -16.12 4.73
N LYS A 24 -13.21 -16.03 5.63
CA LYS A 24 -14.55 -16.60 5.42
C LYS A 24 -15.27 -15.94 4.27
N LEU A 25 -15.19 -14.62 4.15
CA LEU A 25 -15.76 -13.86 3.04
C LEU A 25 -15.15 -14.28 1.71
N ALA A 26 -13.82 -14.37 1.60
CA ALA A 26 -13.10 -14.79 0.39
C ALA A 26 -13.58 -16.16 -0.11
N ILE A 27 -13.75 -17.12 0.79
CA ILE A 27 -14.29 -18.47 0.47
C ILE A 27 -15.73 -18.35 -0.05
N LYS A 28 -16.57 -17.53 0.62
CA LYS A 28 -17.99 -17.37 0.24
C LYS A 28 -18.17 -16.76 -1.14
N ILE A 29 -17.33 -15.77 -1.53
CA ILE A 29 -17.43 -15.09 -2.81
C ILE A 29 -16.58 -15.75 -3.92
N GLY A 30 -15.84 -16.82 -3.59
CA GLY A 30 -15.02 -17.55 -4.55
C GLY A 30 -13.67 -16.89 -4.87
N ALA A 31 -13.24 -15.90 -4.11
CA ALA A 31 -11.91 -15.29 -4.23
C ALA A 31 -10.85 -16.23 -3.63
N VAL A 32 -10.54 -17.31 -4.37
CA VAL A 32 -9.66 -18.38 -3.91
C VAL A 32 -8.61 -18.72 -4.97
N ASP A 33 -7.42 -19.05 -4.52
CA ASP A 33 -6.35 -19.54 -5.35
C ASP A 33 -6.37 -21.07 -5.38
N ARG A 34 -6.54 -21.65 -6.58
CA ARG A 34 -6.56 -23.10 -6.78
C ARG A 34 -5.17 -23.61 -7.17
N PRO A 35 -4.75 -24.78 -6.66
CA PRO A 35 -3.51 -25.39 -7.04
C PRO A 35 -3.44 -25.66 -8.56
N ASN A 36 -2.27 -25.41 -9.15
CA ASN A 36 -1.97 -25.83 -10.51
C ASN A 36 -0.50 -26.28 -10.61
N ALA A 37 -0.07 -26.82 -11.75
CA ALA A 37 1.27 -27.35 -11.95
C ALA A 37 2.43 -26.35 -11.75
N ARG A 38 2.14 -25.05 -11.68
CA ARG A 38 3.15 -23.97 -11.51
C ARG A 38 3.19 -23.42 -10.10
N LYS A 39 2.26 -23.84 -9.20
CA LYS A 39 2.10 -23.29 -7.84
C LYS A 39 2.68 -24.23 -6.81
N VAL A 40 3.25 -23.66 -5.75
CA VAL A 40 3.90 -24.39 -4.67
C VAL A 40 2.88 -25.02 -3.71
N HIS A 41 1.72 -24.38 -3.52
CA HIS A 41 0.69 -24.85 -2.60
C HIS A 41 -0.16 -25.99 -3.20
N THR A 42 -0.50 -26.96 -2.36
CA THR A 42 -1.30 -28.18 -2.73
C THR A 42 -2.78 -28.05 -2.37
N HIS A 43 -3.18 -27.02 -1.65
CA HIS A 43 -4.54 -26.80 -1.18
C HIS A 43 -5.09 -25.48 -1.73
N VAL A 44 -6.44 -25.36 -1.74
CA VAL A 44 -7.12 -24.10 -2.09
C VAL A 44 -6.91 -23.10 -0.97
N ILE A 45 -6.31 -21.94 -1.29
CA ILE A 45 -6.03 -20.89 -0.33
C ILE A 45 -6.85 -19.64 -0.70
N PRO A 46 -7.60 -19.04 0.26
CA PRO A 46 -8.32 -17.78 0.02
C PRO A 46 -7.34 -16.63 -0.30
N ARG A 47 -7.68 -15.75 -1.24
CA ARG A 47 -6.85 -14.63 -1.67
C ARG A 47 -7.64 -13.31 -1.65
N LEU A 48 -7.83 -12.72 -0.49
CA LEU A 48 -8.47 -11.41 -0.30
C LEU A 48 -7.91 -10.73 0.96
N GLY A 49 -6.78 -11.21 1.48
CA GLY A 49 -6.21 -10.76 2.75
C GLY A 49 -5.90 -9.27 2.78
N GLY A 50 -5.64 -8.67 1.62
CA GLY A 50 -5.46 -7.23 1.46
C GLY A 50 -6.62 -6.38 1.97
N LEU A 51 -7.84 -6.91 1.97
CA LEU A 51 -9.00 -6.21 2.53
C LEU A 51 -8.87 -6.02 4.05
N ALA A 52 -8.28 -6.98 4.78
CA ALA A 52 -8.02 -6.82 6.21
C ALA A 52 -6.91 -5.79 6.48
N ILE A 53 -5.86 -5.78 5.64
CA ILE A 53 -4.80 -4.77 5.70
C ILE A 53 -5.40 -3.38 5.46
N TYR A 54 -6.22 -3.23 4.42
CA TYR A 54 -6.87 -1.97 4.05
C TYR A 54 -7.73 -1.43 5.19
N ILE A 55 -8.62 -2.24 5.75
CA ILE A 55 -9.51 -1.80 6.84
C ILE A 55 -8.71 -1.44 8.08
N GLY A 56 -7.68 -2.23 8.44
CA GLY A 56 -6.79 -1.93 9.56
C GLY A 56 -6.04 -0.61 9.37
N PHE A 57 -5.48 -0.39 8.19
CA PHE A 57 -4.82 0.85 7.81
C PHE A 57 -5.79 2.05 7.87
N MET A 58 -6.94 1.95 7.20
CA MET A 58 -7.95 3.01 7.18
C MET A 58 -8.46 3.36 8.57
N ALA A 59 -8.75 2.37 9.41
CA ALA A 59 -9.17 2.61 10.79
C ALA A 59 -8.12 3.41 11.56
N ALA A 60 -6.85 3.01 11.51
CA ALA A 60 -5.79 3.72 12.22
C ALA A 60 -5.62 5.16 11.72
N VAL A 61 -5.60 5.36 10.40
CA VAL A 61 -5.42 6.70 9.82
C VAL A 61 -6.61 7.60 10.11
N LEU A 62 -7.84 7.14 9.93
CA LEU A 62 -9.04 7.97 10.17
C LEU A 62 -9.24 8.34 11.65
N PHE A 63 -8.79 7.48 12.58
CA PHE A 63 -8.90 7.77 14.02
C PHE A 63 -7.75 8.60 14.58
N CYS A 64 -6.54 8.47 14.01
CA CYS A 64 -5.33 9.02 14.64
C CYS A 64 -4.67 10.15 13.85
N VAL A 65 -5.03 10.35 12.57
CA VAL A 65 -4.34 11.31 11.69
C VAL A 65 -5.29 12.43 11.30
N PRO A 66 -4.91 13.71 11.48
CA PRO A 66 -5.71 14.83 11.01
C PRO A 66 -5.92 14.77 9.49
N LEU A 67 -7.18 14.85 9.05
CA LEU A 67 -7.51 14.83 7.62
C LEU A 67 -7.07 16.14 6.97
N GLN A 68 -5.99 16.09 6.21
CA GLN A 68 -5.49 17.16 5.35
C GLN A 68 -5.85 16.85 3.90
N HIS A 69 -5.80 17.86 3.04
CA HIS A 69 -6.19 17.74 1.62
C HIS A 69 -5.44 16.59 0.91
N GLU A 70 -4.12 16.54 1.06
CA GLU A 70 -3.27 15.52 0.45
C GLU A 70 -3.57 14.12 1.01
N LEU A 71 -3.82 14.01 2.32
CA LEU A 71 -4.19 12.74 2.94
C LEU A 71 -5.49 12.20 2.38
N VAL A 72 -6.50 13.06 2.18
CA VAL A 72 -7.76 12.65 1.56
C VAL A 72 -7.53 12.07 0.16
N GLY A 73 -6.71 12.74 -0.66
CA GLY A 73 -6.34 12.24 -1.98
C GLY A 73 -5.66 10.88 -1.92
N MET A 74 -4.73 10.69 -0.99
CA MET A 74 -4.06 9.40 -0.77
C MET A 74 -5.05 8.30 -0.37
N LEU A 75 -5.96 8.56 0.57
CA LEU A 75 -6.94 7.56 1.04
C LEU A 75 -7.95 7.19 -0.05
N LEU A 76 -8.40 8.16 -0.84
CA LEU A 76 -9.26 7.90 -2.00
C LEU A 76 -8.54 7.04 -3.04
N GLY A 77 -7.27 7.33 -3.32
CA GLY A 77 -6.45 6.52 -4.21
C GLY A 77 -6.21 5.10 -3.66
N CYS A 78 -5.96 4.94 -2.35
CA CYS A 78 -5.90 3.63 -1.69
C CYS A 78 -7.22 2.86 -1.85
N THR A 79 -8.37 3.54 -1.73
CA THR A 79 -9.68 2.92 -1.94
C THR A 79 -9.87 2.47 -3.38
N ALA A 80 -9.46 3.30 -4.35
CA ALA A 80 -9.56 2.98 -5.77
C ALA A 80 -8.68 1.77 -6.14
N ILE A 81 -7.42 1.73 -5.68
CA ILE A 81 -6.52 0.61 -5.97
C ILE A 81 -6.99 -0.69 -5.33
N VAL A 82 -7.54 -0.63 -4.11
CA VAL A 82 -8.16 -1.78 -3.43
C VAL A 82 -9.37 -2.30 -4.21
N ALA A 83 -10.22 -1.42 -4.73
CA ALA A 83 -11.36 -1.82 -5.55
C ALA A 83 -10.92 -2.56 -6.83
N VAL A 84 -9.86 -2.07 -7.51
CA VAL A 84 -9.25 -2.75 -8.66
C VAL A 84 -8.69 -4.12 -8.26
N GLY A 85 -8.01 -4.20 -7.10
CA GLY A 85 -7.45 -5.45 -6.58
C GLY A 85 -8.52 -6.48 -6.23
N ILE A 86 -9.61 -6.06 -5.56
CA ILE A 86 -10.75 -6.95 -5.26
C ILE A 86 -11.36 -7.48 -6.56
N TRP A 87 -11.52 -6.62 -7.56
CA TRP A 87 -12.04 -7.03 -8.87
C TRP A 87 -11.13 -8.07 -9.52
N ASP A 88 -9.81 -7.88 -9.46
CA ASP A 88 -8.84 -8.84 -9.98
C ASP A 88 -8.85 -10.16 -9.19
N ASP A 89 -8.88 -10.09 -7.87
CA ASP A 89 -8.94 -11.29 -7.01
C ASP A 89 -10.18 -12.16 -7.25
N ILE A 90 -11.31 -11.56 -7.66
CA ILE A 90 -12.56 -12.28 -7.94
C ILE A 90 -12.61 -12.73 -9.40
N CYS A 91 -12.31 -11.85 -10.36
CA CYS A 91 -12.60 -12.03 -11.79
C CYS A 91 -11.37 -12.35 -12.65
N ASN A 92 -10.14 -12.24 -12.11
CA ASN A 92 -8.88 -12.36 -12.86
C ASN A 92 -8.89 -11.51 -14.14
N ILE A 93 -8.92 -10.18 -13.95
CA ILE A 93 -9.02 -9.21 -15.05
C ILE A 93 -7.77 -9.21 -15.94
N PRO A 94 -7.90 -8.87 -17.23
CA PRO A 94 -6.76 -8.73 -18.13
C PRO A 94 -5.77 -7.65 -17.62
N ALA A 95 -4.46 -7.88 -17.82
CA ALA A 95 -3.41 -6.96 -17.35
C ALA A 95 -3.59 -5.53 -17.87
N LYS A 96 -4.13 -5.33 -19.08
CA LYS A 96 -4.43 -3.99 -19.64
C LYS A 96 -5.50 -3.26 -18.82
N VAL A 97 -6.55 -3.96 -18.41
CA VAL A 97 -7.64 -3.39 -17.58
C VAL A 97 -7.11 -3.03 -16.19
N LYS A 98 -6.32 -3.92 -15.59
CA LYS A 98 -5.62 -3.69 -14.33
C LYS A 98 -4.74 -2.43 -14.40
N LEU A 99 -3.93 -2.29 -15.46
CA LEU A 99 -3.07 -1.14 -15.66
C LEU A 99 -3.87 0.17 -15.78
N VAL A 100 -4.99 0.18 -16.51
CA VAL A 100 -5.87 1.35 -16.60
C VAL A 100 -6.41 1.72 -15.23
N GLY A 101 -6.86 0.75 -14.44
CA GLY A 101 -7.30 0.99 -13.07
C GLY A 101 -6.19 1.56 -12.17
N GLN A 102 -4.95 1.08 -12.31
CA GLN A 102 -3.79 1.61 -11.60
C GLN A 102 -3.48 3.07 -12.00
N ILE A 103 -3.56 3.40 -13.29
CA ILE A 103 -3.36 4.78 -13.79
C ILE A 103 -4.43 5.69 -13.19
N LEU A 104 -5.69 5.31 -13.24
CA LEU A 104 -6.78 6.11 -12.65
C LEU A 104 -6.59 6.31 -11.14
N ALA A 105 -6.21 5.27 -10.41
CA ALA A 105 -5.90 5.37 -8.99
C ALA A 105 -4.70 6.29 -8.72
N ALA A 106 -3.65 6.27 -9.58
CA ALA A 106 -2.48 7.12 -9.45
C ALA A 106 -2.78 8.61 -9.76
N CYS A 107 -3.75 8.90 -10.60
CA CYS A 107 -4.17 10.29 -10.88
C CYS A 107 -4.87 10.94 -9.67
N ILE A 108 -5.47 10.17 -8.76
CA ILE A 108 -6.20 10.73 -7.62
C ILE A 108 -5.27 11.54 -6.69
N PRO A 109 -4.20 11.00 -6.12
CA PRO A 109 -3.32 11.77 -5.24
C PRO A 109 -2.67 12.96 -5.96
N ILE A 110 -2.40 12.86 -7.26
CA ILE A 110 -1.87 13.96 -8.08
C ILE A 110 -2.87 15.12 -8.12
N ALA A 111 -4.17 14.84 -8.32
CA ALA A 111 -5.21 15.85 -8.28
C ALA A 111 -5.36 16.54 -6.91
N PHE A 112 -4.83 15.92 -5.85
CA PHE A 112 -4.76 16.45 -4.49
C PHE A 112 -3.37 17.04 -4.14
N GLY A 113 -2.51 17.31 -5.14
CA GLY A 113 -1.22 17.97 -4.96
C GLY A 113 -0.06 17.05 -4.55
N ILE A 114 -0.23 15.71 -4.62
CA ILE A 114 0.87 14.78 -4.36
C ILE A 114 1.54 14.41 -5.67
N GLN A 115 2.64 15.08 -5.99
CA GLN A 115 3.41 14.82 -7.21
C GLN A 115 4.92 15.04 -6.99
N ILE A 116 5.74 14.42 -7.82
CA ILE A 116 7.19 14.58 -7.82
C ILE A 116 7.52 15.86 -8.58
N GLU A 117 7.82 16.93 -7.84
CA GLU A 117 8.09 18.25 -8.43
C GLU A 117 9.58 18.48 -8.72
N TRP A 118 10.45 17.68 -8.13
CA TRP A 118 11.89 17.82 -8.25
C TRP A 118 12.63 16.50 -8.13
N LEU A 119 13.79 16.43 -8.74
CA LEU A 119 14.71 15.30 -8.66
C LEU A 119 16.09 15.77 -8.22
N THR A 120 16.75 15.04 -7.36
CA THR A 120 18.13 15.29 -7.00
C THR A 120 19.05 14.86 -8.14
N ASN A 121 19.82 15.80 -8.68
CA ASN A 121 20.86 15.49 -9.64
C ASN A 121 22.10 15.00 -8.88
N PRO A 122 22.56 13.74 -9.10
CA PRO A 122 23.75 13.22 -8.42
C PRO A 122 25.05 13.96 -8.79
N PHE A 123 25.03 14.78 -9.84
CA PHE A 123 26.19 15.52 -10.36
C PHE A 123 26.06 17.06 -10.25
N GLY A 124 25.02 17.55 -9.57
CA GLY A 124 24.79 19.00 -9.49
C GLY A 124 23.54 19.39 -8.71
N ASP A 125 22.91 20.48 -9.12
CA ASP A 125 21.77 21.09 -8.45
C ASP A 125 20.49 20.28 -8.59
N ILE A 126 19.47 20.65 -7.80
CA ILE A 126 18.11 20.06 -7.86
C ILE A 126 17.49 20.41 -9.21
N ILE A 127 16.95 19.42 -9.90
CA ILE A 127 16.19 19.57 -11.13
C ILE A 127 14.72 19.74 -10.77
N VAL A 128 14.16 20.94 -10.98
CA VAL A 128 12.72 21.19 -10.85
C VAL A 128 12.01 20.71 -12.12
N LEU A 129 11.00 19.87 -11.96
CA LEU A 129 10.23 19.31 -13.05
C LEU A 129 9.05 20.25 -13.40
N PRO A 130 8.88 20.65 -14.66
CA PRO A 130 7.64 21.28 -15.08
C PRO A 130 6.46 20.30 -14.93
N GLU A 131 5.27 20.82 -14.65
CA GLU A 131 4.08 20.02 -14.33
C GLU A 131 3.78 18.94 -15.39
N ILE A 132 3.97 19.29 -16.67
CA ILE A 132 3.78 18.36 -17.81
C ILE A 132 4.68 17.11 -17.74
N ILE A 133 5.81 17.19 -17.02
CA ILE A 133 6.75 16.08 -16.81
C ILE A 133 6.51 15.46 -15.41
N ALA A 134 6.23 16.28 -14.41
CA ALA A 134 5.98 15.84 -13.03
C ALA A 134 4.83 14.83 -12.94
N ILE A 135 3.72 15.09 -13.63
CA ILE A 135 2.55 14.20 -13.64
C ILE A 135 2.89 12.79 -14.17
N PRO A 136 3.39 12.61 -15.41
CA PRO A 136 3.71 11.28 -15.94
C PRO A 136 4.82 10.58 -15.14
N VAL A 137 5.80 11.29 -14.60
CA VAL A 137 6.85 10.73 -13.73
C VAL A 137 6.22 10.19 -12.44
N THR A 138 5.32 10.93 -11.84
CA THR A 138 4.61 10.49 -10.62
C THR A 138 3.73 9.26 -10.88
N ILE A 139 2.98 9.24 -11.98
CA ILE A 139 2.17 8.08 -12.39
C ILE A 139 3.08 6.86 -12.58
N PHE A 140 4.19 7.01 -13.30
CA PHE A 140 5.14 5.93 -13.54
C PHE A 140 5.73 5.39 -12.21
N TRP A 141 6.10 6.29 -11.29
CA TRP A 141 6.59 5.93 -9.96
C TRP A 141 5.57 5.10 -9.19
N ILE A 142 4.32 5.59 -9.06
CA ILE A 142 3.27 4.91 -8.30
C ILE A 142 2.98 3.54 -8.91
N ILE A 143 2.80 3.45 -10.23
CA ILE A 143 2.52 2.19 -10.93
C ILE A 143 3.70 1.23 -10.83
N GLY A 144 4.93 1.73 -10.99
CA GLY A 144 6.15 0.94 -10.89
C GLY A 144 6.26 0.24 -9.54
N PHE A 145 6.13 0.98 -8.45
CA PHE A 145 6.15 0.41 -7.09
C PHE A 145 4.97 -0.53 -6.83
N THR A 146 3.76 -0.14 -7.25
CA THR A 146 2.57 -0.98 -7.12
C THR A 146 2.77 -2.34 -7.78
N ASN A 147 3.29 -2.38 -9.01
CA ASN A 147 3.53 -3.62 -9.71
C ASN A 147 4.76 -4.37 -9.17
N THR A 148 5.79 -3.69 -8.69
CA THR A 148 6.95 -4.33 -8.06
C THR A 148 6.53 -5.12 -6.83
N VAL A 149 5.75 -4.54 -5.93
CA VAL A 149 5.26 -5.26 -4.74
C VAL A 149 4.31 -6.40 -5.13
N ASN A 150 3.48 -6.19 -6.14
CA ASN A 150 2.60 -7.24 -6.67
C ASN A 150 3.40 -8.43 -7.26
N LEU A 151 4.52 -8.18 -7.93
CA LEU A 151 5.40 -9.23 -8.45
C LEU A 151 6.16 -9.99 -7.35
N ILE A 152 6.46 -9.35 -6.23
CA ILE A 152 7.12 -9.99 -5.08
C ILE A 152 6.15 -10.90 -4.32
N ASP A 153 4.83 -10.72 -4.45
CA ASP A 153 3.80 -11.53 -3.77
C ASP A 153 3.66 -12.94 -4.37
N GLY A 154 4.76 -13.65 -4.47
CA GLY A 154 4.81 -15.02 -5.00
C GLY A 154 5.08 -16.10 -3.94
N LEU A 155 5.44 -15.73 -2.71
CA LEU A 155 5.76 -16.63 -1.61
C LEU A 155 5.09 -16.19 -0.31
N ASP A 156 4.72 -17.18 0.52
CA ASP A 156 4.08 -16.99 1.82
C ASP A 156 4.84 -15.98 2.68
N GLY A 157 4.19 -14.90 3.08
CA GLY A 157 4.71 -13.87 3.96
C GLY A 157 5.74 -12.92 3.34
N LEU A 158 6.20 -13.17 2.10
CA LEU A 158 7.31 -12.40 1.53
C LEU A 158 6.91 -10.94 1.29
N ALA A 159 5.86 -10.68 0.53
CA ALA A 159 5.46 -9.31 0.22
C ALA A 159 4.99 -8.54 1.45
N ALA A 160 4.22 -9.18 2.35
CA ALA A 160 3.82 -8.56 3.62
C ALA A 160 5.02 -8.25 4.53
N GLY A 161 5.98 -9.16 4.61
CA GLY A 161 7.21 -8.99 5.39
C GLY A 161 8.11 -7.88 4.83
N VAL A 162 8.34 -7.87 3.51
CA VAL A 162 9.12 -6.80 2.83
C VAL A 162 8.44 -5.44 3.03
N ALA A 163 7.12 -5.36 2.83
CA ALA A 163 6.37 -4.12 3.01
C ALA A 163 6.39 -3.64 4.47
N PHE A 164 6.32 -4.55 5.44
CA PHE A 164 6.49 -4.21 6.86
C PHE A 164 7.87 -3.59 7.13
N ILE A 165 8.96 -4.24 6.69
CA ILE A 165 10.32 -3.74 6.87
C ILE A 165 10.51 -2.39 6.18
N ALA A 166 10.04 -2.26 4.92
CA ALA A 166 10.08 -1.01 4.18
C ALA A 166 9.32 0.10 4.91
N SER A 167 8.11 -0.21 5.43
CA SER A 167 7.31 0.74 6.21
C SER A 167 8.03 1.21 7.48
N ILE A 168 8.67 0.31 8.23
CA ILE A 168 9.45 0.70 9.42
C ILE A 168 10.65 1.57 9.03
N SER A 169 11.36 1.23 7.95
CA SER A 169 12.50 2.02 7.47
C SER A 169 12.07 3.43 7.03
N MET A 170 10.97 3.54 6.29
CA MET A 170 10.40 4.83 5.87
C MET A 170 9.85 5.62 7.07
N PHE A 171 9.24 4.96 8.06
CA PHE A 171 8.81 5.60 9.29
C PHE A 171 10.00 6.24 10.04
N LEU A 172 11.09 5.50 10.21
CA LEU A 172 12.30 6.02 10.89
C LEU A 172 12.89 7.21 10.14
N LEU A 173 12.90 7.17 8.81
CA LEU A 173 13.34 8.28 7.98
C LEU A 173 12.44 9.51 8.15
N ALA A 174 11.13 9.34 8.01
CA ALA A 174 10.15 10.41 8.17
C ALA A 174 10.18 11.01 9.60
N TYR A 175 10.36 10.17 10.61
CA TYR A 175 10.50 10.59 11.99
C TYR A 175 11.75 11.47 12.19
N ASN A 176 12.91 11.04 11.68
CA ASN A 176 14.17 11.81 11.77
C ASN A 176 14.12 13.14 10.99
N LEU A 177 13.35 13.18 9.90
CA LEU A 177 13.12 14.39 9.10
C LEU A 177 11.96 15.27 9.64
N ASN A 178 11.40 14.94 10.82
CA ASN A 178 10.26 15.63 11.42
C ASN A 178 9.00 15.71 10.54
N GLN A 179 8.84 14.74 9.64
CA GLN A 179 7.68 14.64 8.73
C GLN A 179 6.53 13.90 9.40
N PHE A 180 5.72 14.65 10.14
CA PHE A 180 4.67 14.08 11.00
C PHE A 180 3.63 13.25 10.23
N LEU A 181 3.07 13.79 9.14
CA LEU A 181 2.00 13.13 8.40
C LEU A 181 2.48 11.84 7.69
N PRO A 182 3.55 11.84 6.89
CA PRO A 182 4.09 10.61 6.31
C PRO A 182 4.45 9.56 7.37
N ALA A 183 5.02 9.97 8.51
CA ALA A 183 5.38 9.05 9.59
C ALA A 183 4.16 8.33 10.16
N LEU A 184 3.04 9.05 10.41
CA LEU A 184 1.80 8.46 10.92
C LEU A 184 1.16 7.49 9.91
N VAL A 185 1.13 7.87 8.65
CA VAL A 185 0.57 7.03 7.58
C VAL A 185 1.35 5.73 7.44
N ILE A 186 2.68 5.83 7.36
CA ILE A 186 3.55 4.67 7.15
C ILE A 186 3.60 3.75 8.36
N VAL A 187 3.60 4.28 9.59
CA VAL A 187 3.56 3.43 10.78
C VAL A 187 2.22 2.70 10.92
N SER A 188 1.12 3.31 10.46
CA SER A 188 -0.18 2.64 10.38
C SER A 188 -0.16 1.48 9.37
N MET A 189 0.48 1.67 8.21
CA MET A 189 0.66 0.62 7.22
C MET A 189 1.54 -0.52 7.76
N ALA A 190 2.61 -0.21 8.48
CA ALA A 190 3.45 -1.21 9.14
C ALA A 190 2.63 -2.07 10.11
N GLY A 191 1.79 -1.44 10.94
CA GLY A 191 0.90 -2.16 11.87
C GLY A 191 -0.07 -3.10 11.15
N ALA A 192 -0.74 -2.59 10.10
CA ALA A 192 -1.69 -3.39 9.31
C ALA A 192 -1.02 -4.60 8.63
N ALA A 193 0.16 -4.38 8.02
CA ALA A 193 0.93 -5.45 7.39
C ALA A 193 1.38 -6.51 8.40
N LEU A 194 1.86 -6.11 9.57
CA LEU A 194 2.29 -7.03 10.64
C LEU A 194 1.12 -7.83 11.22
N GLY A 195 -0.05 -7.20 11.40
CA GLY A 195 -1.26 -7.89 11.87
C GLY A 195 -1.72 -8.98 10.90
N PHE A 196 -1.68 -8.71 9.60
CA PHE A 196 -2.00 -9.68 8.56
C PHE A 196 -0.94 -10.79 8.44
N LEU A 197 0.35 -10.44 8.58
CA LEU A 197 1.48 -11.36 8.42
C LEU A 197 1.36 -12.61 9.30
N GLN A 198 0.73 -12.53 10.47
CA GLN A 198 0.48 -13.67 11.36
C GLN A 198 -0.36 -14.80 10.70
N TYR A 199 -1.14 -14.47 9.68
CA TYR A 199 -1.94 -15.44 8.93
C TYR A 199 -1.34 -15.77 7.56
N ASN A 200 -0.48 -14.91 7.05
CA ASN A 200 0.16 -15.07 5.75
C ASN A 200 1.56 -15.70 5.83
N PHE A 201 2.17 -15.73 7.05
CA PHE A 201 3.46 -16.39 7.25
C PHE A 201 3.35 -17.90 6.98
N ASN A 202 4.44 -18.47 6.44
CA ASN A 202 4.47 -19.88 6.02
C ASN A 202 4.21 -20.87 7.17
N PRO A 203 3.30 -21.83 7.03
CA PRO A 203 2.40 -22.02 5.89
C PRO A 203 1.20 -21.07 5.91
N ALA A 204 0.96 -20.36 4.80
CA ALA A 204 -0.07 -19.32 4.70
C ALA A 204 -1.48 -19.90 4.84
N LYS A 205 -2.31 -19.26 5.67
CA LYS A 205 -3.72 -19.58 5.87
C LYS A 205 -4.64 -18.76 4.96
N ILE A 206 -4.13 -17.67 4.41
CA ILE A 206 -4.77 -16.74 3.47
C ILE A 206 -3.67 -15.96 2.74
N PHE A 207 -3.83 -15.77 1.44
CA PHE A 207 -2.99 -14.88 0.64
C PHE A 207 -3.53 -13.45 0.69
N MET A 208 -2.63 -12.45 0.53
CA MET A 208 -3.07 -11.06 0.52
C MET A 208 -3.82 -10.71 -0.77
N GLY A 209 -3.51 -11.41 -1.88
CA GLY A 209 -4.06 -11.16 -3.19
C GLY A 209 -3.59 -9.85 -3.82
N ASP A 210 -4.10 -9.59 -5.03
CA ASP A 210 -3.84 -8.33 -5.71
C ASP A 210 -4.39 -7.12 -4.94
N THR A 211 -5.47 -7.32 -4.17
CA THR A 211 -6.01 -6.35 -3.22
C THR A 211 -4.94 -5.84 -2.25
N GLY A 212 -4.12 -6.73 -1.69
CA GLY A 212 -3.13 -6.37 -0.67
C GLY A 212 -1.80 -5.92 -1.26
N SER A 213 -1.27 -6.66 -2.21
CA SER A 213 0.03 -6.35 -2.81
C SER A 213 0.03 -5.02 -3.55
N MET A 214 -1.05 -4.69 -4.29
CA MET A 214 -1.19 -3.38 -4.91
C MET A 214 -1.38 -2.26 -3.88
N LEU A 215 -2.18 -2.49 -2.82
CA LEU A 215 -2.35 -1.52 -1.75
C LEU A 215 -1.01 -1.17 -1.08
N LEU A 216 -0.21 -2.18 -0.73
CA LEU A 216 1.09 -1.98 -0.08
C LEU A 216 2.03 -1.16 -0.97
N GLY A 217 2.21 -1.55 -2.23
CA GLY A 217 3.06 -0.84 -3.17
C GLY A 217 2.58 0.58 -3.44
N TYR A 218 1.29 0.77 -3.63
CA TYR A 218 0.66 2.07 -3.82
C TYR A 218 0.88 2.99 -2.61
N THR A 219 0.57 2.51 -1.41
CA THR A 219 0.69 3.32 -0.18
C THR A 219 2.14 3.72 0.08
N LEU A 220 3.08 2.80 -0.07
CA LEU A 220 4.51 3.08 0.09
C LEU A 220 4.99 4.12 -0.92
N SER A 221 4.61 4.00 -2.19
CA SER A 221 5.02 4.93 -3.24
C SER A 221 4.44 6.34 -3.04
N VAL A 222 3.15 6.45 -2.73
CA VAL A 222 2.48 7.75 -2.50
C VAL A 222 3.00 8.42 -1.23
N ALA A 223 3.24 7.66 -0.15
CA ALA A 223 3.80 8.20 1.08
C ALA A 223 5.26 8.67 0.90
N ALA A 224 6.04 8.00 0.04
CA ALA A 224 7.38 8.48 -0.32
C ALA A 224 7.32 9.84 -1.02
N VAL A 225 6.41 10.01 -1.99
CA VAL A 225 6.22 11.30 -2.67
C VAL A 225 5.74 12.37 -1.70
N LEU A 226 4.77 12.06 -0.83
CA LEU A 226 4.26 12.99 0.19
C LEU A 226 5.37 13.45 1.15
N GLY A 227 6.31 12.57 1.51
CA GLY A 227 7.48 12.89 2.31
C GLY A 227 8.47 13.79 1.57
N LEU A 228 8.71 13.56 0.30
CA LEU A 228 9.61 14.36 -0.54
C LEU A 228 9.08 15.79 -0.71
N VAL A 229 7.81 15.97 -1.05
CA VAL A 229 7.18 17.29 -1.25
C VAL A 229 7.36 18.18 -0.02
N LYS A 230 7.21 17.63 1.19
CA LYS A 230 7.35 18.42 2.43
C LYS A 230 8.80 18.75 2.78
N THR A 231 9.77 17.94 2.38
CA THR A 231 11.19 18.23 2.64
C THR A 231 11.68 19.42 1.81
N ALA A 232 11.21 19.56 0.58
CA ALA A 232 11.56 20.69 -0.28
C ALA A 232 11.01 22.04 0.23
N ALA A 233 9.87 22.04 0.93
CA ALA A 233 9.27 23.26 1.48
C ALA A 233 9.96 23.75 2.77
N THR A 234 10.89 22.97 3.33
CA THR A 234 11.59 23.26 4.59
C THR A 234 13.08 23.57 4.43
N VAL A 235 13.59 23.52 3.20
CA VAL A 235 14.96 23.92 2.81
C VAL A 235 14.91 25.23 2.06
#